data_6ee320b805a7f53a5e7f93e11079ba9a
#
_entry.id   6ee320b805a7f53a5e7f93e11079ba9a
#
_cell.length_a   1.000
_cell.length_b   1.000
_cell.length_c   1.000
_cell.angle_alpha   90.00
_cell.angle_beta   90.00
_cell.angle_gamma   90.00
#
_symmetry.space_group_name_H-M   'P 1'
#
loop_
_entity.id
_entity.type
_entity.pdbx_description
1 polymer ?
#
loop_
_entity_poly.entity_id
_entity_poly.type
_entity_poly.pdbx_seq_one_letter_code
_entity_poly.pdbx_strand_id
1 'polypeptide(L)'
;MRAFVTSDRPIRSRSILAVLVLAGAVAAIAGGSANAGSQGANGRIAYVSDAACRFDPTLKNEDIFSMAPDGSGKADLTRSANPDSSPAWSADGTKLAFTRPGKADNDDVFVMSSNGKAQRNVTKTSPDDANPDWTPDGSKITYDVSGTTVFSANSDGTGIAPLIPGGYEASWSSTGKIAYTGTVEPSNAEIFVANADGSGAQSVTNAPGYDDDSAVWSPDGTKIAFVRFYGGAGEIFVMNADGSGQTNLTNNPANDADPTWSPDGSKIAFTTNRGPTGDNEIYFMNANGSNPVDLTNSPANESDPDWQPVTGTPPAVPGPDRFCKVPNLLGQKLRQARTKSRKSGCVSGTVKYARSKRPRGRVVRQTPRKGLRLCFGVRVNVVVSRGLH
;
A
#
# COMPACT_ATOMS: atom_id res chain seq x y z
N MET A 1 2.71 -3.72 -49.57
CA MET A 1 3.21 -4.41 -48.36
C MET A 1 2.72 -3.62 -47.14
N ARG A 2 1.72 -4.12 -46.45
CA ARG A 2 1.20 -3.52 -45.24
C ARG A 2 1.87 -4.21 -44.04
N ALA A 3 2.62 -3.44 -43.26
CA ALA A 3 3.22 -3.89 -42.02
C ALA A 3 2.12 -3.92 -40.93
N PHE A 4 1.93 -5.09 -40.31
CA PHE A 4 1.13 -5.23 -39.10
C PHE A 4 1.94 -4.66 -37.93
N VAL A 5 1.43 -3.61 -37.31
CA VAL A 5 1.91 -3.12 -36.03
C VAL A 5 1.15 -3.91 -34.98
N THR A 6 1.81 -4.84 -34.32
CA THR A 6 1.32 -5.48 -33.09
C THR A 6 1.49 -4.46 -31.97
N SER A 7 0.38 -4.04 -31.38
CA SER A 7 0.37 -3.20 -30.19
C SER A 7 0.63 -4.06 -28.95
N ASP A 8 1.90 -4.27 -28.63
CA ASP A 8 2.28 -4.65 -27.26
C ASP A 8 2.13 -3.40 -26.39
N ARG A 9 1.07 -3.37 -25.61
CA ARG A 9 0.95 -2.42 -24.51
C ARG A 9 1.90 -2.87 -23.40
N PRO A 10 2.90 -2.08 -23.02
CA PRO A 10 3.70 -2.39 -21.87
C PRO A 10 2.79 -2.33 -20.63
N ILE A 11 2.92 -3.34 -19.78
CA ILE A 11 2.42 -3.31 -18.42
C ILE A 11 3.03 -2.06 -17.78
N ARG A 12 2.20 -1.08 -17.50
CA ARG A 12 2.63 0.13 -16.80
C ARG A 12 3.06 -0.27 -15.41
N SER A 13 4.36 -0.32 -15.19
CA SER A 13 4.88 -0.23 -13.83
C SER A 13 4.41 1.12 -13.29
N ARG A 14 3.88 1.11 -12.11
CA ARG A 14 3.38 2.28 -11.41
C ARG A 14 4.56 3.09 -10.94
N SER A 15 5.04 3.94 -11.78
CA SER A 15 6.00 4.95 -11.39
C SER A 15 5.46 6.26 -11.90
N ILE A 16 4.93 7.00 -10.99
CA ILE A 16 4.68 8.40 -11.17
C ILE A 16 6.03 9.05 -10.94
N LEU A 17 6.65 9.37 -11.93
CA LEU A 17 7.47 10.51 -12.27
C LEU A 17 8.40 10.15 -13.40
N ALA A 18 8.04 10.46 -14.61
CA ALA A 18 9.00 10.55 -15.66
C ALA A 18 9.73 11.91 -15.56
N VAL A 19 10.65 12.03 -14.64
CA VAL A 19 11.79 12.90 -14.85
C VAL A 19 12.83 12.02 -15.53
N LEU A 20 13.09 12.28 -16.82
CA LEU A 20 14.16 11.63 -17.54
C LEU A 20 15.48 12.01 -16.88
N VAL A 21 15.97 11.18 -15.99
CA VAL A 21 17.39 11.11 -15.68
C VAL A 21 17.87 9.74 -16.15
N LEU A 22 18.75 9.73 -17.13
CA LEU A 22 19.50 8.56 -17.57
C LEU A 22 20.43 8.11 -16.44
N ALA A 23 19.92 7.29 -15.56
CA ALA A 23 20.68 6.34 -14.74
C ALA A 23 19.66 5.42 -14.11
N GLY A 24 19.79 4.10 -14.31
CA GLY A 24 18.81 3.12 -13.86
C GLY A 24 18.68 3.10 -12.35
N ALA A 25 17.74 3.88 -11.82
CA ALA A 25 17.23 3.75 -10.46
C ALA A 25 15.79 3.30 -10.59
N VAL A 26 15.48 2.14 -10.06
CA VAL A 26 14.11 1.74 -9.74
C VAL A 26 13.74 2.60 -8.54
N ALA A 27 13.05 3.70 -8.79
CA ALA A 27 12.44 4.46 -7.71
C ALA A 27 11.35 3.56 -7.09
N ALA A 28 11.60 3.03 -5.91
CA ALA A 28 10.55 2.55 -5.05
C ALA A 28 9.70 3.79 -4.70
N ILE A 29 8.45 3.81 -5.12
CA ILE A 29 7.52 4.85 -4.67
C ILE A 29 7.14 4.48 -3.25
N ALA A 30 7.79 5.13 -2.32
CA ALA A 30 7.50 5.03 -0.93
C ALA A 30 6.31 5.92 -0.59
N GLY A 31 5.25 5.35 -0.14
CA GLY A 31 4.13 6.03 0.49
C GLY A 31 4.12 5.70 1.97
N GLY A 32 5.04 6.24 2.75
CA GLY A 32 5.00 6.14 4.19
C GLY A 32 4.16 7.27 4.78
N SER A 33 2.96 6.98 5.24
CA SER A 33 2.16 7.94 5.99
C SER A 33 2.49 7.84 7.46
N ALA A 34 2.94 8.93 8.04
CA ALA A 34 3.04 9.03 9.48
C ALA A 34 1.73 9.47 10.09
N ASN A 35 1.39 8.81 11.15
CA ASN A 35 0.23 9.13 11.94
C ASN A 35 0.48 10.36 12.79
N ALA A 36 -0.13 11.49 12.42
CA ALA A 36 -0.17 12.68 13.23
C ALA A 36 -1.18 12.55 14.38
N GLY A 37 -0.99 11.58 15.22
CA GLY A 37 -1.89 11.31 16.35
C GLY A 37 -1.23 11.54 17.71
N SER A 38 -2.04 11.66 18.73
CA SER A 38 -1.64 11.61 20.14
C SER A 38 -0.71 10.44 20.43
N GLN A 39 0.26 10.62 21.34
CA GLN A 39 1.05 9.50 21.89
C GLN A 39 0.10 8.41 22.39
N GLY A 40 -0.09 7.37 21.60
CA GLY A 40 -0.98 6.25 21.87
C GLY A 40 -0.21 4.96 22.14
N ALA A 41 -0.90 3.93 22.55
CA ALA A 41 -0.32 2.58 22.57
C ALA A 41 -0.05 2.12 21.12
N ASN A 42 1.00 1.34 20.93
CA ASN A 42 1.36 0.78 19.62
C ASN A 42 0.33 -0.28 19.20
N GLY A 43 -0.43 0.05 18.17
CA GLY A 43 -1.39 -0.85 17.56
C GLY A 43 -0.75 -1.77 16.53
N ARG A 44 -1.53 -2.16 15.54
CA ARG A 44 -1.06 -3.01 14.45
C ARG A 44 -0.23 -2.21 13.45
N ILE A 45 0.63 -2.89 12.70
CA ILE A 45 1.31 -2.34 11.54
C ILE A 45 0.53 -2.80 10.31
N ALA A 46 0.02 -1.85 9.50
CA ALA A 46 -0.44 -2.12 8.15
C ALA A 46 0.76 -2.11 7.21
N TYR A 47 0.72 -2.91 6.16
CA TYR A 47 1.79 -2.98 5.16
C TYR A 47 1.26 -3.60 3.87
N VAL A 48 1.94 -3.34 2.77
CA VAL A 48 1.69 -3.98 1.48
C VAL A 48 2.39 -5.33 1.44
N SER A 49 1.75 -6.35 0.86
CA SER A 49 2.40 -7.63 0.62
C SER A 49 1.82 -8.34 -0.61
N ASP A 50 2.66 -8.98 -1.40
CA ASP A 50 2.27 -9.88 -2.48
C ASP A 50 2.00 -11.32 -2.00
N ALA A 51 2.07 -11.57 -0.69
CA ALA A 51 1.87 -12.87 -0.05
C ALA A 51 0.49 -13.50 -0.31
N ALA A 52 -0.52 -12.68 -0.60
CA ALA A 52 -1.89 -13.16 -0.86
C ALA A 52 -1.96 -14.11 -2.06
N CYS A 53 -1.09 -13.96 -3.03
CA CYS A 53 -1.02 -14.75 -4.26
C CYS A 53 0.16 -15.73 -4.32
N ARG A 54 0.75 -16.07 -3.19
CA ARG A 54 1.93 -16.94 -3.05
C ARG A 54 1.82 -18.28 -3.80
N PHE A 55 0.62 -18.76 -4.11
CA PHE A 55 0.39 -20.03 -4.79
C PHE A 55 0.22 -19.91 -6.31
N ASP A 56 0.23 -18.68 -6.85
CA ASP A 56 0.24 -18.40 -8.27
C ASP A 56 1.22 -17.26 -8.57
N PRO A 57 2.49 -17.54 -8.81
CA PRO A 57 3.52 -16.54 -9.04
C PRO A 57 3.30 -15.68 -10.29
N THR A 58 2.28 -16.03 -11.11
CA THR A 58 1.88 -15.23 -12.28
C THR A 58 0.87 -14.13 -11.90
N LEU A 59 0.27 -14.21 -10.71
CA LEU A 59 -0.66 -13.22 -10.16
C LEU A 59 0.08 -12.41 -9.08
N LYS A 60 0.87 -11.44 -9.50
CA LYS A 60 1.37 -10.41 -8.57
C LYS A 60 0.19 -9.52 -8.19
N ASN A 61 -0.41 -9.77 -7.05
CA ASN A 61 -1.46 -8.94 -6.49
C ASN A 61 -1.03 -8.51 -5.10
N GLU A 62 -0.77 -7.26 -4.96
CA GLU A 62 -0.44 -6.63 -3.70
C GLU A 62 -1.73 -6.34 -2.93
N ASP A 63 -1.80 -6.77 -1.69
CA ASP A 63 -2.90 -6.50 -0.78
C ASP A 63 -2.37 -5.78 0.47
N ILE A 64 -3.24 -5.04 1.15
CA ILE A 64 -2.91 -4.48 2.46
C ILE A 64 -3.09 -5.56 3.53
N PHE A 65 -2.00 -5.86 4.19
CA PHE A 65 -1.95 -6.74 5.36
C PHE A 65 -1.86 -5.92 6.65
N SER A 66 -2.06 -6.56 7.77
CA SER A 66 -1.71 -6.02 9.07
C SER A 66 -1.13 -7.09 9.97
N MET A 67 -0.22 -6.71 10.88
CA MET A 67 0.39 -7.57 11.88
C MET A 67 0.45 -6.89 13.24
N ALA A 68 0.64 -7.65 14.31
CA ALA A 68 0.95 -7.10 15.62
C ALA A 68 2.38 -6.49 15.64
N PRO A 69 2.72 -5.62 16.61
CA PRO A 69 4.04 -5.02 16.71
C PRO A 69 5.22 -6.00 16.82
N ASP A 70 4.95 -7.24 17.21
CA ASP A 70 5.93 -8.33 17.28
C ASP A 70 6.00 -9.19 15.99
N GLY A 71 5.35 -8.78 14.91
CA GLY A 71 5.25 -9.49 13.64
C GLY A 71 4.26 -10.64 13.62
N SER A 72 3.59 -10.94 14.73
CA SER A 72 2.60 -12.02 14.81
C SER A 72 1.22 -11.62 14.29
N GLY A 73 0.31 -12.58 14.14
CA GLY A 73 -1.09 -12.33 13.81
C GLY A 73 -1.29 -11.61 12.48
N LYS A 74 -0.48 -11.94 11.46
CA LYS A 74 -0.61 -11.38 10.10
C LYS A 74 -1.98 -11.68 9.51
N ALA A 75 -2.63 -10.66 8.95
CA ALA A 75 -3.96 -10.76 8.37
C ALA A 75 -4.08 -9.89 7.13
N ASP A 76 -4.60 -10.46 6.05
CA ASP A 76 -4.97 -9.77 4.83
C ASP A 76 -6.27 -8.99 5.04
N LEU A 77 -6.22 -7.67 4.88
CA LEU A 77 -7.33 -6.74 5.10
C LEU A 77 -8.15 -6.48 3.84
N THR A 78 -7.50 -6.33 2.68
CA THR A 78 -8.17 -5.87 1.47
C THR A 78 -8.74 -7.00 0.64
N ARG A 79 -8.02 -8.11 0.50
CA ARG A 79 -8.47 -9.30 -0.25
C ARG A 79 -8.99 -8.96 -1.63
N SER A 80 -8.27 -8.10 -2.31
CA SER A 80 -8.65 -7.52 -3.59
C SER A 80 -8.23 -8.41 -4.77
N ALA A 81 -8.78 -8.16 -5.95
CA ALA A 81 -8.24 -8.66 -7.21
C ALA A 81 -7.37 -7.61 -7.90
N ASN A 82 -7.39 -6.39 -7.39
CA ASN A 82 -6.57 -5.27 -7.84
C ASN A 82 -5.48 -5.06 -6.80
N PRO A 83 -4.29 -4.64 -7.21
CA PRO A 83 -3.26 -4.34 -6.26
C PRO A 83 -3.62 -3.10 -5.42
N ASP A 84 -3.22 -3.13 -4.16
CA ASP A 84 -3.44 -2.09 -3.17
C ASP A 84 -2.09 -1.64 -2.62
N SER A 85 -1.92 -0.34 -2.36
CA SER A 85 -0.66 0.24 -1.88
C SER A 85 -0.90 1.41 -0.92
N SER A 86 0.19 1.92 -0.34
CA SER A 86 0.23 3.14 0.48
C SER A 86 -0.85 3.17 1.57
N PRO A 87 -0.89 2.22 2.50
CA PRO A 87 -1.84 2.25 3.60
C PRO A 87 -1.53 3.38 4.58
N ALA A 88 -2.58 4.05 5.09
CA ALA A 88 -2.48 5.12 6.08
C ALA A 88 -3.57 5.00 7.15
N TRP A 89 -3.19 4.84 8.42
CA TRP A 89 -4.14 4.80 9.52
C TRP A 89 -4.67 6.19 9.87
N SER A 90 -5.96 6.27 10.15
CA SER A 90 -6.52 7.49 10.75
C SER A 90 -5.97 7.70 12.16
N ALA A 91 -5.90 8.97 12.60
CA ALA A 91 -5.36 9.34 13.91
C ALA A 91 -6.02 8.65 15.11
N ASP A 92 -7.28 8.22 14.97
CA ASP A 92 -8.02 7.44 15.97
C ASP A 92 -7.82 5.91 15.81
N GLY A 93 -7.06 5.46 14.80
CA GLY A 93 -6.79 4.06 14.50
C GLY A 93 -8.02 3.24 14.06
N THR A 94 -9.15 3.87 13.76
CA THR A 94 -10.40 3.16 13.42
C THR A 94 -10.58 2.91 11.93
N LYS A 95 -9.87 3.67 11.08
CA LYS A 95 -9.95 3.61 9.62
C LYS A 95 -8.56 3.46 9.01
N LEU A 96 -8.52 2.98 7.78
CA LEU A 96 -7.34 2.93 6.93
C LEU A 96 -7.68 3.52 5.57
N ALA A 97 -6.89 4.47 5.11
CA ALA A 97 -6.87 4.92 3.73
C ALA A 97 -5.84 4.11 2.94
N PHE A 98 -6.00 3.95 1.65
CA PHE A 98 -5.08 3.22 0.79
C PHE A 98 -5.32 3.54 -0.68
N THR A 99 -4.34 3.30 -1.52
CA THR A 99 -4.41 3.45 -2.98
C THR A 99 -4.86 2.16 -3.63
N ARG A 100 -5.76 2.23 -4.62
CA ARG A 100 -6.22 1.11 -5.43
C ARG A 100 -6.64 1.58 -6.82
N PRO A 101 -6.37 0.83 -7.90
CA PRO A 101 -6.93 1.13 -9.22
C PRO A 101 -8.44 1.22 -9.21
N GLY A 102 -8.93 2.35 -9.68
CA GLY A 102 -10.34 2.64 -9.89
C GLY A 102 -10.92 1.96 -11.13
N LYS A 103 -12.10 2.42 -11.58
CA LYS A 103 -12.79 1.83 -12.73
C LYS A 103 -12.14 2.12 -14.08
N ALA A 104 -11.37 3.19 -14.18
CA ALA A 104 -10.74 3.65 -15.42
C ALA A 104 -9.27 3.25 -15.54
N ASP A 105 -8.81 2.27 -14.74
CA ASP A 105 -7.42 1.83 -14.61
C ASP A 105 -6.46 2.95 -14.13
N ASN A 106 -6.99 4.03 -13.54
CA ASN A 106 -6.25 5.02 -12.78
C ASN A 106 -6.33 4.69 -11.30
N ASP A 107 -5.34 5.12 -10.53
CA ASP A 107 -5.34 4.94 -9.09
C ASP A 107 -6.31 5.89 -8.41
N ASP A 108 -7.04 5.39 -7.43
CA ASP A 108 -7.97 6.15 -6.59
C ASP A 108 -7.66 5.89 -5.11
N VAL A 109 -7.96 6.86 -4.25
CA VAL A 109 -7.90 6.68 -2.80
C VAL A 109 -9.17 6.00 -2.29
N PHE A 110 -8.98 4.94 -1.54
CA PHE A 110 -10.03 4.18 -0.86
C PHE A 110 -9.90 4.32 0.66
N VAL A 111 -11.01 4.12 1.35
CA VAL A 111 -11.07 4.06 2.82
C VAL A 111 -11.80 2.81 3.26
N MET A 112 -11.31 2.19 4.33
CA MET A 112 -11.94 1.04 4.99
C MET A 112 -11.90 1.18 6.52
N SER A 113 -12.70 0.38 7.21
CA SER A 113 -12.57 0.21 8.65
C SER A 113 -11.30 -0.57 9.00
N SER A 114 -10.75 -0.41 10.20
CA SER A 114 -9.53 -1.08 10.70
C SER A 114 -9.53 -2.62 10.57
N ASN A 115 -10.68 -3.24 10.38
CA ASN A 115 -10.82 -4.67 10.17
C ASN A 115 -11.00 -5.09 8.70
N GLY A 116 -10.71 -4.21 7.75
CA GLY A 116 -10.80 -4.45 6.31
C GLY A 116 -12.20 -4.39 5.71
N LYS A 117 -13.23 -4.06 6.50
CA LYS A 117 -14.62 -3.94 6.02
C LYS A 117 -14.95 -2.52 5.56
N ALA A 118 -16.13 -2.38 4.92
CA ALA A 118 -16.68 -1.09 4.48
C ALA A 118 -15.75 -0.33 3.51
N GLN A 119 -15.03 -1.05 2.65
CA GLN A 119 -14.16 -0.46 1.65
C GLN A 119 -14.97 0.41 0.68
N ARG A 120 -14.56 1.67 0.51
CA ARG A 120 -15.19 2.61 -0.41
C ARG A 120 -14.16 3.48 -1.10
N ASN A 121 -14.42 3.79 -2.34
CA ASN A 121 -13.65 4.75 -3.14
C ASN A 121 -14.02 6.18 -2.71
N VAL A 122 -13.01 7.00 -2.42
CA VAL A 122 -13.17 8.39 -1.94
C VAL A 122 -13.02 9.38 -3.08
N THR A 123 -12.01 9.25 -3.93
CA THR A 123 -11.66 10.29 -4.90
C THR A 123 -12.42 10.16 -6.22
N LYS A 124 -12.45 9.00 -6.86
CA LYS A 124 -13.18 8.71 -8.11
C LYS A 124 -12.87 9.69 -9.25
N THR A 125 -11.65 10.18 -9.30
CA THR A 125 -11.22 11.15 -10.31
C THR A 125 -10.56 10.46 -11.50
N SER A 126 -10.25 11.19 -12.58
CA SER A 126 -9.57 10.61 -13.74
C SER A 126 -8.03 10.68 -13.69
N PRO A 127 -7.39 11.62 -12.99
CA PRO A 127 -5.95 11.49 -12.66
C PRO A 127 -5.69 10.34 -11.70
N ASP A 128 -4.43 9.91 -11.62
CA ASP A 128 -3.98 8.97 -10.57
C ASP A 128 -3.94 9.71 -9.23
N ASP A 129 -4.64 9.17 -8.23
CA ASP A 129 -4.69 9.67 -6.85
C ASP A 129 -4.02 8.63 -5.94
N ALA A 130 -2.94 9.01 -5.25
CA ALA A 130 -2.11 8.09 -4.49
C ALA A 130 -1.62 8.68 -3.16
N ASN A 131 -0.92 7.88 -2.36
CA ASN A 131 -0.23 8.28 -1.13
C ASN A 131 -1.13 9.07 -0.17
N PRO A 132 -2.24 8.48 0.28
CA PRO A 132 -3.15 9.14 1.20
C PRO A 132 -2.52 9.31 2.58
N ASP A 133 -2.80 10.44 3.24
CA ASP A 133 -2.57 10.63 4.68
C ASP A 133 -3.76 11.36 5.32
N TRP A 134 -3.91 11.23 6.63
CA TRP A 134 -5.02 11.80 7.39
C TRP A 134 -4.62 13.08 8.11
N THR A 135 -5.50 14.08 8.09
CA THR A 135 -5.37 15.20 9.01
C THR A 135 -5.43 14.72 10.48
N PRO A 136 -4.76 15.42 11.42
CA PRO A 136 -4.70 15.02 12.83
C PRO A 136 -6.06 14.82 13.50
N ASP A 137 -7.07 15.55 13.03
CA ASP A 137 -8.47 15.44 13.51
C ASP A 137 -9.28 14.35 12.81
N GLY A 138 -8.69 13.67 11.80
CA GLY A 138 -9.34 12.62 11.01
C GLY A 138 -10.50 13.10 10.13
N SER A 139 -10.69 14.41 9.97
CA SER A 139 -11.79 14.96 9.17
C SER A 139 -11.53 14.92 7.68
N LYS A 140 -10.27 15.05 7.27
CA LYS A 140 -9.83 15.08 5.87
C LYS A 140 -8.74 14.05 5.60
N ILE A 141 -8.56 13.81 4.30
CA ILE A 141 -7.47 13.03 3.72
C ILE A 141 -6.74 13.94 2.74
N THR A 142 -5.41 13.97 2.81
CA THR A 142 -4.55 14.49 1.74
C THR A 142 -4.07 13.34 0.88
N TYR A 143 -3.77 13.61 -0.38
CA TYR A 143 -3.29 12.61 -1.34
C TYR A 143 -2.65 13.31 -2.53
N ASP A 144 -1.83 12.60 -3.27
CA ASP A 144 -1.16 13.12 -4.44
C ASP A 144 -2.02 12.94 -5.69
N VAL A 145 -2.10 13.96 -6.50
CA VAL A 145 -2.70 13.88 -7.84
C VAL A 145 -1.60 13.90 -8.89
N SER A 146 -1.51 12.81 -9.65
CA SER A 146 -0.48 12.61 -10.68
C SER A 146 0.96 12.83 -10.19
N GLY A 147 1.22 12.65 -8.89
CA GLY A 147 2.55 12.83 -8.28
C GLY A 147 3.12 14.24 -8.35
N THR A 148 2.27 15.26 -8.55
CA THR A 148 2.74 16.65 -8.77
C THR A 148 2.00 17.70 -7.94
N THR A 149 0.94 17.32 -7.26
CA THR A 149 0.15 18.25 -6.44
C THR A 149 -0.51 17.48 -5.30
N VAL A 150 -0.34 17.96 -4.07
CA VAL A 150 -1.10 17.45 -2.95
C VAL A 150 -2.50 18.07 -2.96
N PHE A 151 -3.51 17.21 -2.93
CA PHE A 151 -4.92 17.59 -2.76
C PHE A 151 -5.42 17.23 -1.37
N SER A 152 -6.52 17.84 -0.98
CA SER A 152 -7.28 17.45 0.21
C SER A 152 -8.73 17.16 -0.14
N ALA A 153 -9.34 16.20 0.57
CA ALA A 153 -10.76 15.89 0.50
C ALA A 153 -11.29 15.63 1.91
N ASN A 154 -12.58 15.85 2.13
CA ASN A 154 -13.24 15.33 3.33
C ASN A 154 -13.19 13.80 3.33
N SER A 155 -13.14 13.20 4.50
CA SER A 155 -13.07 11.74 4.62
C SER A 155 -14.24 11.00 3.98
N ASP A 156 -15.33 11.68 3.60
CA ASP A 156 -16.47 11.13 2.84
C ASP A 156 -16.32 11.26 1.31
N GLY A 157 -15.28 11.93 0.84
CA GLY A 157 -14.99 12.16 -0.58
C GLY A 157 -15.56 13.45 -1.14
N THR A 158 -16.10 14.33 -0.30
CA THR A 158 -16.54 15.67 -0.72
C THR A 158 -15.43 16.72 -0.50
N GLY A 159 -15.60 17.92 -1.04
CA GLY A 159 -14.69 19.04 -0.77
C GLY A 159 -13.28 18.84 -1.32
N ILE A 160 -13.12 18.16 -2.43
CA ILE A 160 -11.83 17.96 -3.12
C ILE A 160 -11.28 19.31 -3.57
N ALA A 161 -10.05 19.64 -3.16
CA ALA A 161 -9.37 20.87 -3.54
C ALA A 161 -7.85 20.70 -3.53
N PRO A 162 -7.11 21.39 -4.43
CA PRO A 162 -5.65 21.44 -4.36
C PRO A 162 -5.19 22.12 -3.08
N LEU A 163 -4.11 21.61 -2.49
CA LEU A 163 -3.54 22.12 -1.25
C LEU A 163 -2.09 22.60 -1.44
N ILE A 164 -1.22 21.79 -2.05
CA ILE A 164 0.20 22.12 -2.26
C ILE A 164 0.57 21.81 -3.71
N PRO A 165 0.57 22.80 -4.60
CA PRO A 165 1.08 22.63 -5.95
C PRO A 165 2.59 22.36 -5.95
N GLY A 166 3.04 21.40 -6.74
CA GLY A 166 4.46 20.99 -6.83
C GLY A 166 4.94 20.11 -5.69
N GLY A 167 4.05 19.72 -4.76
CA GLY A 167 4.35 18.81 -3.66
C GLY A 167 3.73 17.43 -3.83
N TYR A 168 4.31 16.42 -3.20
CA TYR A 168 3.83 15.04 -3.14
C TYR A 168 4.26 14.36 -1.83
N GLU A 169 3.69 13.19 -1.51
CA GLU A 169 3.97 12.42 -0.29
C GLU A 169 3.85 13.25 0.98
N ALA A 170 2.69 13.86 1.16
CA ALA A 170 2.43 14.73 2.30
C ALA A 170 2.15 13.94 3.58
N SER A 171 2.77 14.34 4.67
CA SER A 171 2.59 13.79 6.02
C SER A 171 2.22 14.89 7.01
N TRP A 172 1.26 14.61 7.90
CA TRP A 172 0.78 15.55 8.90
C TRP A 172 1.46 15.39 10.26
N SER A 173 1.87 16.48 10.86
CA SER A 173 2.27 16.51 12.28
C SER A 173 1.06 16.59 13.20
N SER A 174 1.22 16.17 14.46
CA SER A 174 0.21 16.36 15.52
C SER A 174 -0.15 17.82 15.77
N THR A 175 0.72 18.76 15.38
CA THR A 175 0.52 20.20 15.53
C THR A 175 -0.12 20.85 14.30
N GLY A 176 -0.47 20.09 13.26
CA GLY A 176 -1.09 20.58 12.04
C GLY A 176 -0.12 21.20 11.03
N LYS A 177 1.17 20.88 11.09
CA LYS A 177 2.13 21.15 10.01
C LYS A 177 2.12 19.99 9.02
N ILE A 178 2.51 20.30 7.77
CA ILE A 178 2.63 19.32 6.69
C ILE A 178 4.11 19.24 6.32
N ALA A 179 4.68 18.02 6.36
CA ALA A 179 5.93 17.73 5.66
C ALA A 179 5.58 17.09 4.29
N TYR A 180 6.30 17.42 3.26
CA TYR A 180 6.06 16.90 1.93
C TYR A 180 7.34 16.94 1.10
N THR A 181 7.39 16.14 0.05
CA THR A 181 8.47 16.18 -0.93
C THR A 181 8.16 17.23 -2.00
N GLY A 182 9.12 18.08 -2.30
CA GLY A 182 9.03 19.09 -3.35
C GLY A 182 10.31 19.13 -4.16
N THR A 183 10.23 19.60 -5.40
CA THR A 183 11.41 19.70 -6.29
C THR A 183 12.04 21.07 -6.21
N VAL A 184 13.36 21.11 -6.00
CA VAL A 184 14.20 22.30 -6.10
C VAL A 184 14.98 22.21 -7.42
N GLU A 185 15.03 23.34 -8.15
CA GLU A 185 15.75 23.39 -9.43
C GLU A 185 17.26 23.06 -9.27
N PRO A 186 17.89 22.32 -10.24
CA PRO A 186 17.29 21.91 -11.52
C PRO A 186 16.52 20.57 -11.48
N SER A 187 16.59 19.76 -10.42
CA SER A 187 15.88 18.45 -10.34
C SER A 187 16.16 17.69 -9.05
N ASN A 188 16.37 18.37 -7.92
CA ASN A 188 16.65 17.74 -6.63
C ASN A 188 15.38 17.70 -5.80
N ALA A 189 15.00 16.52 -5.31
CA ALA A 189 13.88 16.37 -4.38
C ALA A 189 14.35 16.71 -2.95
N GLU A 190 13.59 17.53 -2.26
CA GLU A 190 13.89 17.97 -0.91
C GLU A 190 12.63 17.92 -0.04
N ILE A 191 12.82 17.81 1.26
CA ILE A 191 11.71 17.86 2.21
C ILE A 191 11.37 19.31 2.54
N PHE A 192 10.10 19.64 2.43
CA PHE A 192 9.52 20.91 2.81
C PHE A 192 8.60 20.77 4.01
N VAL A 193 8.47 21.84 4.79
CA VAL A 193 7.46 21.97 5.84
C VAL A 193 6.59 23.18 5.56
N ALA A 194 5.27 23.01 5.65
CA ALA A 194 4.26 24.04 5.43
C ALA A 194 3.25 24.10 6.57
N ASN A 195 2.43 25.17 6.59
CA ASN A 195 1.25 25.27 7.42
C ASN A 195 0.13 24.34 6.92
N ALA A 196 -0.91 24.12 7.72
CA ALA A 196 -2.06 23.29 7.40
C ALA A 196 -2.82 23.71 6.12
N ASP A 197 -2.71 24.95 5.72
CA ASP A 197 -3.31 25.50 4.49
C ASP A 197 -2.35 25.50 3.30
N GLY A 198 -1.18 24.88 3.42
CA GLY A 198 -0.13 24.84 2.41
C GLY A 198 0.74 26.10 2.34
N SER A 199 0.44 27.16 3.13
CA SER A 199 1.21 28.40 3.14
C SER A 199 2.52 28.27 3.94
N GLY A 200 3.44 29.20 3.74
CA GLY A 200 4.67 29.29 4.52
C GLY A 200 5.63 28.12 4.32
N ALA A 201 5.57 27.49 3.15
CA ALA A 201 6.43 26.37 2.79
C ALA A 201 7.92 26.75 2.83
N GLN A 202 8.73 25.94 3.49
CA GLN A 202 10.18 26.10 3.59
C GLN A 202 10.84 24.74 3.40
N SER A 203 11.90 24.68 2.58
CA SER A 203 12.76 23.49 2.52
C SER A 203 13.50 23.34 3.85
N VAL A 204 13.43 22.15 4.44
CA VAL A 204 14.12 21.79 5.68
C VAL A 204 15.28 20.82 5.44
N THR A 205 15.40 20.29 4.22
CA THR A 205 16.63 19.66 3.75
C THR A 205 17.28 20.53 2.67
N ASN A 206 18.59 20.39 2.50
CA ASN A 206 19.37 21.03 1.45
C ASN A 206 20.59 20.17 1.22
N ALA A 207 20.42 19.11 0.42
CA ALA A 207 21.45 18.10 0.17
C ALA A 207 21.76 18.00 -1.33
N PRO A 208 22.49 18.97 -1.90
CA PRO A 208 22.76 19.00 -3.34
C PRO A 208 23.36 17.68 -3.85
N GLY A 209 22.70 17.08 -4.86
CA GLY A 209 23.13 15.81 -5.45
C GLY A 209 22.54 14.56 -4.78
N TYR A 210 21.66 14.73 -3.80
CA TYR A 210 20.86 13.67 -3.18
C TYR A 210 19.41 14.04 -3.25
N ASP A 211 18.54 13.06 -3.49
CA ASP A 211 17.10 13.22 -3.38
C ASP A 211 16.66 12.82 -1.98
N ASP A 212 15.84 13.66 -1.36
CA ASP A 212 15.22 13.42 -0.06
C ASP A 212 13.70 13.31 -0.26
N ASP A 213 13.09 12.20 0.20
CA ASP A 213 11.64 11.99 0.09
C ASP A 213 11.05 11.23 1.30
N SER A 214 9.76 10.89 1.20
CA SER A 214 9.03 10.02 2.17
C SER A 214 9.14 10.52 3.61
N ALA A 215 8.96 11.83 3.80
CA ALA A 215 9.06 12.46 5.11
C ALA A 215 7.89 12.11 6.02
N VAL A 216 8.17 11.71 7.25
CA VAL A 216 7.17 11.36 8.26
C VAL A 216 7.47 11.98 9.61
N TRP A 217 6.46 12.59 10.24
CA TRP A 217 6.59 13.22 11.55
C TRP A 217 6.64 12.22 12.70
N SER A 218 7.47 12.48 13.70
CA SER A 218 7.34 11.81 15.00
C SER A 218 6.00 12.18 15.67
N PRO A 219 5.43 11.29 16.50
CA PRO A 219 4.11 11.53 17.12
C PRO A 219 4.04 12.79 17.97
N ASP A 220 5.16 13.20 18.56
CA ASP A 220 5.28 14.46 19.34
C ASP A 220 5.48 15.70 18.45
N GLY A 221 5.66 15.53 17.14
CA GLY A 221 5.87 16.61 16.17
C GLY A 221 7.22 17.31 16.27
N THR A 222 8.20 16.73 16.99
CA THR A 222 9.53 17.35 17.18
C THR A 222 10.58 16.92 16.18
N LYS A 223 10.35 15.78 15.51
CA LYS A 223 11.28 15.20 14.54
C LYS A 223 10.59 14.78 13.25
N ILE A 224 11.39 14.63 12.19
CA ILE A 224 10.99 14.10 10.89
C ILE A 224 11.96 12.97 10.56
N ALA A 225 11.43 11.78 10.24
CA ALA A 225 12.18 10.73 9.55
C ALA A 225 11.94 10.89 8.04
N PHE A 226 12.94 10.58 7.23
CA PHE A 226 12.87 10.71 5.77
C PHE A 226 13.87 9.76 5.10
N VAL A 227 13.72 9.55 3.81
CA VAL A 227 14.66 8.77 2.99
C VAL A 227 15.60 9.72 2.28
N ARG A 228 16.90 9.43 2.29
CA ARG A 228 17.91 10.07 1.44
C ARG A 228 18.53 9.06 0.51
N PHE A 229 18.54 9.35 -0.78
CA PHE A 229 19.07 8.45 -1.81
C PHE A 229 20.55 8.70 -2.09
N TYR A 230 21.34 7.64 -2.01
CA TYR A 230 22.76 7.61 -2.35
C TYR A 230 23.00 6.70 -3.57
N GLY A 231 23.06 7.28 -4.76
CA GLY A 231 23.34 6.49 -5.96
C GLY A 231 22.30 5.41 -6.28
N GLY A 232 21.06 5.60 -5.82
CA GLY A 232 19.92 4.71 -6.08
C GLY A 232 19.53 3.80 -4.90
N ALA A 233 20.28 3.78 -3.80
CA ALA A 233 19.88 3.13 -2.55
C ALA A 233 19.42 4.19 -1.55
N GLY A 234 18.26 3.97 -0.94
CA GLY A 234 17.71 4.83 0.12
C GLY A 234 18.27 4.46 1.49
N GLU A 235 18.44 5.46 2.33
CA GLU A 235 18.82 5.35 3.74
C GLU A 235 17.84 6.15 4.59
N ILE A 236 17.47 5.65 5.75
CA ILE A 236 16.58 6.35 6.68
C ILE A 236 17.37 7.35 7.50
N PHE A 237 17.00 8.61 7.39
CA PHE A 237 17.50 9.71 8.21
C PHE A 237 16.45 10.19 9.21
N VAL A 238 16.91 10.83 10.26
CA VAL A 238 16.08 11.60 11.19
C VAL A 238 16.68 12.98 11.37
N MET A 239 15.82 14.00 11.46
CA MET A 239 16.17 15.38 11.74
C MET A 239 15.21 16.00 12.75
N ASN A 240 15.56 17.17 13.30
CA ASN A 240 14.61 18.01 14.03
C ASN A 240 13.59 18.63 13.05
N ALA A 241 12.45 19.08 13.58
CA ALA A 241 11.38 19.70 12.78
C ALA A 241 11.80 20.93 11.96
N ASP A 242 12.90 21.60 12.37
CA ASP A 242 13.49 22.74 11.68
C ASP A 242 14.57 22.37 10.65
N GLY A 243 14.78 21.06 10.40
CA GLY A 243 15.77 20.53 9.47
C GLY A 243 17.18 20.35 10.06
N SER A 244 17.42 20.78 11.31
CA SER A 244 18.72 20.61 11.96
C SER A 244 18.95 19.19 12.47
N GLY A 245 20.20 18.83 12.76
CA GLY A 245 20.55 17.58 13.43
C GLY A 245 20.30 16.32 12.59
N GLN A 246 20.41 16.41 11.26
CA GLN A 246 20.24 15.28 10.35
C GLN A 246 21.20 14.14 10.68
N THR A 247 20.69 12.94 10.87
CA THR A 247 21.44 11.74 11.25
C THR A 247 20.97 10.54 10.44
N ASN A 248 21.89 9.84 9.78
CA ASN A 248 21.63 8.55 9.13
C ASN A 248 21.45 7.46 10.20
N LEU A 249 20.32 6.78 10.19
CA LEU A 249 19.99 5.71 11.15
C LEU A 249 20.30 4.31 10.64
N THR A 250 20.32 4.10 9.33
CA THR A 250 20.47 2.76 8.76
C THR A 250 21.89 2.47 8.30
N ASN A 251 22.52 3.36 7.55
CA ASN A 251 23.93 3.33 7.15
C ASN A 251 24.43 1.93 6.73
N ASN A 252 23.81 1.34 5.72
CA ASN A 252 24.15 0.00 5.22
C ASN A 252 23.91 -0.07 3.68
N PRO A 253 24.41 -1.11 2.98
CA PRO A 253 24.31 -1.17 1.52
C PRO A 253 22.93 -1.59 0.99
N ALA A 254 21.98 -1.91 1.86
CA ALA A 254 20.61 -2.24 1.44
C ALA A 254 19.84 -0.98 1.08
N ASN A 255 18.76 -1.14 0.34
CA ASN A 255 17.79 -0.07 0.13
C ASN A 255 16.81 -0.05 1.31
N ASP A 256 16.80 1.05 2.05
CA ASP A 256 15.92 1.29 3.18
C ASP A 256 14.97 2.44 2.82
N ALA A 257 13.65 2.20 2.95
CA ALA A 257 12.59 3.08 2.48
C ALA A 257 11.38 3.08 3.43
N ASP A 258 10.41 3.93 3.15
CA ASP A 258 9.07 3.96 3.77
C ASP A 258 9.12 3.99 5.31
N PRO A 259 9.81 4.94 5.94
CA PRO A 259 9.85 5.01 7.40
C PRO A 259 8.48 5.37 7.97
N THR A 260 8.12 4.77 9.11
CA THR A 260 6.96 5.17 9.92
C THR A 260 7.28 5.07 11.40
N TRP A 261 6.86 6.06 12.20
CA TRP A 261 7.07 6.07 13.64
C TRP A 261 6.03 5.20 14.35
N SER A 262 6.47 4.50 15.39
CA SER A 262 5.51 3.94 16.33
C SER A 262 4.76 5.05 17.08
N PRO A 263 3.48 4.88 17.43
CA PRO A 263 2.66 5.89 18.11
C PRO A 263 3.22 6.39 19.44
N ASP A 264 4.05 5.59 20.12
CA ASP A 264 4.78 5.98 21.34
C ASP A 264 6.11 6.70 21.05
N GLY A 265 6.50 6.83 19.78
CA GLY A 265 7.75 7.46 19.35
C GLY A 265 9.02 6.67 19.66
N SER A 266 8.92 5.45 20.19
CA SER A 266 10.10 4.68 20.61
C SER A 266 10.79 3.91 19.47
N LYS A 267 10.08 3.70 18.34
CA LYS A 267 10.54 2.88 17.21
C LYS A 267 10.21 3.54 15.87
N ILE A 268 10.94 3.09 14.84
CA ILE A 268 10.67 3.36 13.43
C ILE A 268 10.55 2.02 12.73
N ALA A 269 9.41 1.76 12.05
CA ALA A 269 9.29 0.66 11.09
C ALA A 269 9.65 1.17 9.69
N PHE A 270 10.15 0.31 8.83
CA PHE A 270 10.61 0.68 7.50
C PHE A 270 10.70 -0.55 6.59
N THR A 271 10.69 -0.30 5.29
CA THR A 271 10.95 -1.31 4.24
C THR A 271 12.45 -1.46 4.03
N THR A 272 12.93 -2.70 3.85
CA THR A 272 14.34 -2.95 3.53
C THR A 272 14.54 -4.27 2.79
N ASN A 273 15.53 -4.32 1.90
CA ASN A 273 15.94 -5.54 1.21
C ASN A 273 17.21 -6.20 1.79
N ARG A 274 17.56 -5.89 3.05
CA ARG A 274 18.76 -6.44 3.73
C ARG A 274 18.67 -7.93 4.07
N GLY A 275 17.50 -8.55 3.83
CA GLY A 275 17.33 -9.99 4.07
C GLY A 275 18.17 -10.86 3.14
N PRO A 276 18.36 -12.16 3.48
CA PRO A 276 19.23 -13.07 2.72
C PRO A 276 18.70 -13.37 1.30
N THR A 277 17.45 -13.16 1.03
CA THR A 277 16.79 -13.38 -0.26
C THR A 277 16.83 -12.13 -1.16
N GLY A 278 17.06 -10.94 -0.57
CA GLY A 278 17.00 -9.67 -1.27
C GLY A 278 15.58 -9.20 -1.57
N ASP A 279 14.54 -9.93 -1.08
CA ASP A 279 13.16 -9.49 -1.11
C ASP A 279 12.96 -8.36 -0.10
N ASN A 280 12.00 -7.47 -0.38
CA ASN A 280 11.65 -6.42 0.57
C ASN A 280 10.92 -7.01 1.77
N GLU A 281 11.32 -6.59 2.96
CA GLU A 281 10.77 -7.00 4.24
C GLU A 281 10.47 -5.78 5.11
N ILE A 282 9.52 -5.90 6.04
CA ILE A 282 9.29 -4.88 7.04
C ILE A 282 10.16 -5.15 8.26
N TYR A 283 11.02 -4.19 8.57
CA TYR A 283 11.82 -4.15 9.79
C TYR A 283 11.30 -3.07 10.73
N PHE A 284 11.66 -3.16 12.00
CA PHE A 284 11.67 -2.00 12.89
C PHE A 284 13.04 -1.85 13.56
N MET A 285 13.33 -0.62 13.98
CA MET A 285 14.49 -0.27 14.81
C MET A 285 14.04 0.65 15.95
N ASN A 286 14.88 0.82 16.97
CA ASN A 286 14.68 1.88 17.94
C ASN A 286 14.77 3.25 17.25
N ALA A 287 14.16 4.29 17.82
CA ALA A 287 14.15 5.66 17.27
C ALA A 287 15.55 6.26 17.06
N ASN A 288 16.59 5.68 17.66
CA ASN A 288 17.99 6.07 17.48
C ASN A 288 18.76 5.20 16.47
N GLY A 289 18.08 4.35 15.69
CA GLY A 289 18.66 3.45 14.70
C GLY A 289 19.18 2.11 15.24
N SER A 290 19.20 1.91 16.56
CA SER A 290 19.72 0.66 17.13
C SER A 290 18.73 -0.50 17.05
N ASN A 291 19.26 -1.74 17.11
CA ASN A 291 18.49 -2.99 17.18
C ASN A 291 17.45 -3.17 16.06
N PRO A 292 17.85 -3.17 14.78
CA PRO A 292 16.94 -3.50 13.69
C PRO A 292 16.48 -4.97 13.79
N VAL A 293 15.18 -5.21 13.66
CA VAL A 293 14.54 -6.55 13.76
C VAL A 293 13.62 -6.75 12.57
N ASP A 294 13.75 -7.88 11.91
CA ASP A 294 12.87 -8.35 10.86
C ASP A 294 11.51 -8.79 11.42
N LEU A 295 10.41 -8.21 10.95
CA LEU A 295 9.05 -8.54 11.38
C LEU A 295 8.35 -9.49 10.43
N THR A 296 8.65 -9.42 9.14
CA THR A 296 7.92 -10.20 8.14
C THR A 296 8.59 -11.52 7.83
N ASN A 297 9.92 -11.53 7.62
CA ASN A 297 10.74 -12.73 7.38
C ASN A 297 10.01 -13.74 6.48
N SER A 298 9.65 -13.34 5.28
CA SER A 298 8.83 -14.10 4.35
C SER A 298 9.46 -14.14 2.96
N PRO A 299 9.06 -15.05 2.08
CA PRO A 299 9.49 -15.02 0.68
C PRO A 299 8.61 -14.14 -0.21
N ALA A 300 7.76 -13.32 0.37
CA ALA A 300 6.97 -12.31 -0.33
C ALA A 300 7.71 -10.97 -0.27
N ASN A 301 7.33 -10.01 -1.12
CA ASN A 301 7.76 -8.64 -0.97
C ASN A 301 6.76 -7.91 -0.07
N GLU A 302 7.28 -7.25 0.94
CA GLU A 302 6.52 -6.39 1.84
C GLU A 302 7.08 -4.97 1.79
N SER A 303 6.17 -3.96 1.79
CA SER A 303 6.51 -2.53 1.74
C SER A 303 5.47 -1.66 2.44
N ASP A 304 5.75 -0.36 2.46
CA ASP A 304 4.84 0.69 2.90
C ASP A 304 4.24 0.41 4.30
N PRO A 305 5.05 0.23 5.35
CA PRO A 305 4.50 0.03 6.69
C PRO A 305 3.85 1.32 7.19
N ASP A 306 2.69 1.20 7.85
CA ASP A 306 2.13 2.28 8.65
C ASP A 306 1.63 1.76 10.00
N TRP A 307 1.89 2.52 11.07
CA TRP A 307 1.68 2.07 12.44
C TRP A 307 0.41 2.65 13.05
N GLN A 308 -0.53 1.78 13.40
CA GLN A 308 -1.82 2.16 13.97
C GLN A 308 -1.67 2.82 15.35
N PRO A 309 -2.16 4.06 15.56
CA PRO A 309 -2.33 4.61 16.89
C PRO A 309 -3.53 3.96 17.56
N VAL A 310 -3.40 3.68 18.85
CA VAL A 310 -4.50 3.07 19.62
C VAL A 310 -4.83 3.97 20.79
N THR A 311 -6.02 4.54 20.79
CA THR A 311 -6.57 5.34 21.90
C THR A 311 -7.38 4.50 22.89
N GLY A 312 -7.39 3.15 22.71
CA GLY A 312 -8.18 2.21 23.52
C GLY A 312 -7.81 0.75 23.26
N THR A 313 -8.70 -0.19 23.59
CA THR A 313 -8.48 -1.61 23.27
C THR A 313 -8.42 -1.82 21.77
N PRO A 314 -7.34 -2.41 21.22
CA PRO A 314 -7.22 -2.64 19.79
C PRO A 314 -8.44 -3.39 19.24
N PRO A 315 -8.97 -3.02 18.08
CA PRO A 315 -10.06 -3.75 17.46
C PRO A 315 -9.67 -5.21 17.21
N ALA A 316 -10.64 -6.11 17.33
CA ALA A 316 -10.42 -7.54 17.14
C ALA A 316 -9.84 -7.79 15.73
N VAL A 317 -8.74 -8.53 15.70
CA VAL A 317 -8.05 -8.94 14.47
C VAL A 317 -9.03 -9.67 13.53
N PRO A 318 -9.02 -9.40 12.23
CA PRO A 318 -9.69 -10.28 11.27
C PRO A 318 -9.22 -11.71 11.49
N GLY A 319 -10.15 -12.67 11.52
CA GLY A 319 -9.80 -14.08 11.71
C GLY A 319 -8.79 -14.56 10.65
N PRO A 320 -8.13 -15.72 10.88
CA PRO A 320 -7.05 -16.22 10.07
C PRO A 320 -7.41 -16.24 8.58
N ASP A 321 -6.42 -16.01 7.75
CA ASP A 321 -6.54 -15.91 6.29
C ASP A 321 -7.47 -16.96 5.70
N ARG A 322 -8.53 -16.52 5.05
CA ARG A 322 -9.44 -17.40 4.35
C ARG A 322 -8.93 -17.64 2.95
N PHE A 323 -8.20 -18.72 2.77
CA PHE A 323 -7.87 -19.19 1.43
C PHE A 323 -9.11 -19.66 0.67
N CYS A 324 -9.15 -19.44 -0.64
CA CYS A 324 -10.01 -20.16 -1.54
C CYS A 324 -9.50 -21.59 -1.65
N LYS A 325 -10.05 -22.53 -0.90
CA LYS A 325 -9.81 -23.96 -1.17
C LYS A 325 -10.72 -24.38 -2.32
N VAL A 326 -10.15 -24.49 -3.53
CA VAL A 326 -10.92 -24.80 -4.74
C VAL A 326 -11.76 -26.07 -4.55
N PRO A 327 -13.11 -25.98 -4.52
CA PRO A 327 -13.96 -27.11 -4.26
C PRO A 327 -14.07 -28.02 -5.49
N ASN A 328 -14.41 -29.30 -5.30
CA ASN A 328 -14.79 -30.15 -6.42
C ASN A 328 -16.21 -29.78 -6.90
N LEU A 329 -16.30 -29.22 -8.10
CA LEU A 329 -17.55 -28.79 -8.74
C LEU A 329 -18.01 -29.74 -9.82
N LEU A 330 -17.20 -30.71 -10.21
CA LEU A 330 -17.51 -31.66 -11.29
C LEU A 330 -18.80 -32.46 -10.98
N GLY A 331 -19.66 -32.56 -11.97
CA GLY A 331 -20.94 -33.27 -11.84
C GLY A 331 -22.06 -32.49 -11.15
N GLN A 332 -21.79 -31.36 -10.55
CA GLN A 332 -22.79 -30.53 -9.85
C GLN A 332 -23.63 -29.71 -10.85
N LYS A 333 -24.88 -29.38 -10.50
CA LYS A 333 -25.63 -28.32 -11.18
C LYS A 333 -24.99 -26.99 -11.01
N LEU A 334 -25.05 -26.11 -12.02
CA LEU A 334 -24.38 -24.79 -11.99
C LEU A 334 -24.71 -23.96 -10.73
N ARG A 335 -25.99 -23.95 -10.31
CA ARG A 335 -26.40 -23.24 -9.07
C ARG A 335 -25.67 -23.78 -7.83
N GLN A 336 -25.57 -25.10 -7.69
CA GLN A 336 -24.86 -25.76 -6.58
C GLN A 336 -23.36 -25.47 -6.62
N ALA A 337 -22.75 -25.49 -7.83
CA ALA A 337 -21.36 -25.16 -8.03
C ALA A 337 -21.02 -23.73 -7.57
N ARG A 338 -21.85 -22.75 -7.95
CA ARG A 338 -21.71 -21.35 -7.51
C ARG A 338 -21.79 -21.20 -5.98
N THR A 339 -22.78 -21.84 -5.36
CA THR A 339 -22.93 -21.82 -3.90
C THR A 339 -21.73 -22.46 -3.20
N LYS A 340 -21.22 -23.56 -3.73
CA LYS A 340 -20.08 -24.28 -3.17
C LYS A 340 -18.78 -23.49 -3.31
N SER A 341 -18.56 -22.81 -4.45
CA SER A 341 -17.42 -21.88 -4.61
C SER A 341 -17.43 -20.80 -3.54
N ARG A 342 -18.53 -20.08 -3.39
CA ARG A 342 -18.62 -19.00 -2.37
C ARG A 342 -18.36 -19.49 -0.94
N LYS A 343 -18.93 -20.67 -0.57
CA LYS A 343 -18.70 -21.26 0.76
C LYS A 343 -17.22 -21.64 1.00
N SER A 344 -16.46 -21.82 -0.06
CA SER A 344 -15.03 -22.16 -0.01
C SER A 344 -14.11 -20.94 -0.13
N GLY A 345 -14.64 -19.71 -0.02
CA GLY A 345 -13.86 -18.47 -0.17
C GLY A 345 -13.48 -18.13 -1.61
N CYS A 346 -14.04 -18.86 -2.61
CA CYS A 346 -13.77 -18.64 -4.04
C CYS A 346 -14.91 -17.85 -4.70
N VAL A 347 -14.58 -17.05 -5.72
CA VAL A 347 -15.56 -16.35 -6.55
C VAL A 347 -15.98 -17.22 -7.74
N SER A 348 -17.24 -17.10 -8.15
CA SER A 348 -17.72 -17.77 -9.36
C SER A 348 -17.19 -17.03 -10.59
N GLY A 349 -16.36 -17.70 -11.37
CA GLY A 349 -15.80 -17.19 -12.63
C GLY A 349 -16.71 -17.41 -13.85
N THR A 350 -16.07 -17.44 -15.02
CA THR A 350 -16.73 -17.58 -16.33
C THR A 350 -17.42 -18.93 -16.46
N VAL A 351 -18.60 -18.94 -17.08
CA VAL A 351 -19.34 -20.15 -17.42
C VAL A 351 -19.28 -20.34 -18.93
N LYS A 352 -18.62 -21.40 -19.38
CA LYS A 352 -18.65 -21.86 -20.79
C LYS A 352 -19.53 -23.12 -20.93
N TYR A 353 -20.05 -23.36 -22.10
CA TYR A 353 -20.89 -24.50 -22.37
C TYR A 353 -20.27 -25.39 -23.48
N ALA A 354 -20.28 -26.69 -23.27
CA ALA A 354 -19.75 -27.65 -24.25
C ALA A 354 -20.62 -28.88 -24.34
N ARG A 355 -20.61 -29.57 -25.51
CA ARG A 355 -21.20 -30.90 -25.66
C ARG A 355 -20.44 -31.92 -24.82
N SER A 356 -21.12 -32.78 -24.10
CA SER A 356 -20.49 -33.84 -23.31
C SER A 356 -21.47 -34.98 -23.02
N LYS A 357 -20.93 -36.16 -22.70
CA LYS A 357 -21.71 -37.34 -22.27
C LYS A 357 -22.42 -37.15 -20.91
N ARG A 358 -22.13 -36.07 -20.18
CA ARG A 358 -22.82 -35.80 -18.93
C ARG A 358 -24.17 -35.12 -19.16
N PRO A 359 -25.15 -35.30 -18.26
CA PRO A 359 -26.45 -34.65 -18.36
C PRO A 359 -26.32 -33.12 -18.50
N ARG A 360 -27.26 -32.53 -19.25
CA ARG A 360 -27.34 -31.08 -19.45
C ARG A 360 -27.35 -30.32 -18.11
N GLY A 361 -26.61 -29.19 -18.03
CA GLY A 361 -26.55 -28.34 -16.85
C GLY A 361 -25.57 -28.82 -15.79
N ARG A 362 -24.80 -29.90 -16.02
CA ARG A 362 -23.76 -30.37 -15.09
C ARG A 362 -22.39 -29.83 -15.46
N VAL A 363 -21.59 -29.48 -14.44
CA VAL A 363 -20.18 -29.06 -14.60
C VAL A 363 -19.37 -30.28 -15.11
N VAL A 364 -18.66 -30.09 -16.22
CA VAL A 364 -17.81 -31.13 -16.85
C VAL A 364 -16.31 -30.77 -16.71
N ARG A 365 -15.97 -29.50 -16.54
CA ARG A 365 -14.60 -29.05 -16.31
C ARG A 365 -14.62 -27.85 -15.38
N GLN A 366 -13.58 -27.66 -14.58
CA GLN A 366 -13.32 -26.49 -13.77
C GLN A 366 -11.85 -26.08 -13.84
N THR A 367 -11.58 -24.79 -13.69
CA THR A 367 -10.24 -24.21 -13.58
C THR A 367 -10.30 -23.10 -12.55
N PRO A 368 -9.44 -23.07 -11.53
CA PRO A 368 -8.36 -24.04 -11.22
C PRO A 368 -8.83 -25.43 -10.79
N ARG A 369 -7.89 -26.37 -10.66
CA ARG A 369 -8.18 -27.75 -10.23
C ARG A 369 -8.67 -27.80 -8.79
N LYS A 370 -9.51 -28.80 -8.44
CA LYS A 370 -9.97 -29.03 -7.07
C LYS A 370 -8.80 -29.24 -6.10
N GLY A 371 -8.96 -28.81 -4.87
CA GLY A 371 -8.02 -29.04 -3.76
C GLY A 371 -6.90 -28.01 -3.63
N LEU A 372 -6.67 -27.16 -4.63
CA LEU A 372 -5.70 -26.08 -4.53
C LEU A 372 -6.15 -25.07 -3.47
N ARG A 373 -5.19 -24.55 -2.71
CA ARG A 373 -5.36 -23.35 -1.88
C ARG A 373 -4.87 -22.18 -2.71
N LEU A 374 -5.71 -21.21 -2.91
CA LEU A 374 -5.46 -20.04 -3.73
C LEU A 374 -5.88 -18.78 -2.95
N CYS A 375 -5.51 -17.63 -3.44
CA CYS A 375 -5.92 -16.34 -2.87
C CYS A 375 -7.44 -16.29 -2.64
N PHE A 376 -7.87 -15.59 -1.62
CA PHE A 376 -9.29 -15.31 -1.42
C PHE A 376 -9.81 -14.55 -2.66
N GLY A 377 -11.03 -14.87 -3.11
CA GLY A 377 -11.60 -14.20 -4.28
C GLY A 377 -11.21 -14.77 -5.64
N VAL A 378 -10.29 -15.73 -5.73
CA VAL A 378 -9.94 -16.36 -7.00
C VAL A 378 -11.18 -16.91 -7.72
N ARG A 379 -11.27 -16.57 -9.00
CA ARG A 379 -12.40 -16.97 -9.85
C ARG A 379 -12.29 -18.45 -10.28
N VAL A 380 -13.28 -19.26 -9.93
CA VAL A 380 -13.37 -20.64 -10.42
C VAL A 380 -14.25 -20.67 -11.66
N ASN A 381 -13.61 -20.85 -12.82
CA ASN A 381 -14.25 -20.98 -14.11
C ASN A 381 -14.80 -22.40 -14.30
N VAL A 382 -15.94 -22.53 -14.93
CA VAL A 382 -16.55 -23.84 -15.17
C VAL A 382 -17.01 -24.01 -16.61
N VAL A 383 -16.93 -25.25 -17.11
CA VAL A 383 -17.59 -25.67 -18.35
C VAL A 383 -18.79 -26.55 -18.00
N VAL A 384 -19.94 -26.21 -18.55
CA VAL A 384 -21.22 -26.87 -18.28
C VAL A 384 -21.67 -27.66 -19.50
N SER A 385 -22.15 -28.86 -19.28
CA SER A 385 -22.65 -29.74 -20.36
C SER A 385 -23.92 -29.21 -21.01
N ARG A 386 -23.95 -29.22 -22.35
CA ARG A 386 -25.16 -29.05 -23.18
C ARG A 386 -25.92 -30.34 -23.41
N GLY A 387 -25.37 -31.50 -22.98
CA GLY A 387 -25.82 -32.82 -23.35
C GLY A 387 -25.21 -33.30 -24.66
N LEU A 388 -25.54 -34.51 -25.07
CA LEU A 388 -25.31 -35.05 -26.42
C LEU A 388 -26.62 -34.90 -27.17
N HIS A 389 -26.65 -34.17 -28.23
CA HIS A 389 -27.58 -34.24 -29.32
C HIS A 389 -26.80 -34.24 -30.60
#